data_83a5af59f340e113040ca4a7ba9f3b25
#
_entry.id   83a5af59f340e113040ca4a7ba9f3b25
#
_cell.length_a   1.000
_cell.length_b   1.000
_cell.length_c   1.000
_cell.angle_alpha   90.00
_cell.angle_beta   90.00
_cell.angle_gamma   90.00
#
_symmetry.space_group_name_H-M   'P 1'
#
loop_
_entity.id
_entity.type
_entity.pdbx_description
1 polymer ?
#
loop_
_entity_poly.entity_id
_entity_poly.type
_entity_poly.pdbx_seq_one_letter_code
_entity_poly.pdbx_strand_id
1 'polypeptide(L)'
;MNKIFWLIQDKLAGRPGPDTEQWDLISLREGGIGAILSVNDGRMCDPKELQSQGINYLCTPFSDYASPIPGNEKICLAALPKAYAFAKNEIEKGHGVIVHCSAGKDRTGLFLSYFLIQQNGLSPKEAMQAVRKVRPIAFTAWGWGPFAELVLESSL
;
A
#
# COMPACT_ATOMS: atom_id res chain seq x y z
N MET A 1 -12.70 -12.31 -3.60
CA MET A 1 -11.79 -11.16 -3.33
C MET A 1 -11.75 -10.84 -1.85
N ASN A 2 -11.50 -11.87 -1.08
CA ASN A 2 -11.45 -11.75 0.36
C ASN A 2 -10.30 -10.84 0.82
N LYS A 3 -10.52 -10.15 1.93
CA LYS A 3 -9.51 -9.31 2.61
C LYS A 3 -9.13 -8.03 1.89
N ILE A 4 -9.75 -7.69 0.77
CA ILE A 4 -9.56 -6.39 0.13
C ILE A 4 -10.35 -5.34 0.89
N PHE A 5 -9.70 -4.22 1.18
CA PHE A 5 -10.39 -3.05 1.71
C PHE A 5 -10.14 -1.87 0.76
N TRP A 6 -11.21 -1.28 0.28
CA TRP A 6 -11.13 -0.17 -0.66
C TRP A 6 -10.99 1.16 0.07
N LEU A 7 -9.91 1.88 -0.21
CA LEU A 7 -9.74 3.26 0.25
C LEU A 7 -10.51 4.21 -0.69
N ILE A 8 -10.33 3.99 -1.99
CA ILE A 8 -11.07 4.68 -3.04
C ILE A 8 -11.72 3.60 -3.89
N GLN A 9 -13.04 3.56 -3.88
CA GLN A 9 -13.80 2.49 -4.54
C GLN A 9 -13.37 2.31 -6.00
N ASP A 10 -13.06 1.08 -6.37
CA ASP A 10 -12.65 0.63 -7.69
C ASP A 10 -11.31 1.21 -8.19
N LYS A 11 -10.60 1.96 -7.36
CA LYS A 11 -9.33 2.61 -7.74
C LYS A 11 -8.15 2.18 -6.89
N LEU A 12 -8.27 2.26 -5.57
CA LEU A 12 -7.15 1.98 -4.67
C LEU A 12 -7.61 1.19 -3.46
N ALA A 13 -7.00 0.04 -3.27
CA ALA A 13 -7.30 -0.85 -2.16
C ALA A 13 -6.03 -1.38 -1.52
N GLY A 14 -6.17 -1.86 -0.29
CA GLY A 14 -5.15 -2.61 0.39
C GLY A 14 -5.60 -4.05 0.64
N ARG A 15 -4.64 -4.93 0.90
CA ARG A 15 -4.90 -6.28 1.37
C ARG A 15 -3.63 -6.90 1.98
N PRO A 16 -3.74 -8.01 2.74
CA PRO A 16 -2.56 -8.77 3.17
C PRO A 16 -1.79 -9.34 1.98
N GLY A 17 -0.51 -9.63 2.18
CA GLY A 17 0.33 -10.25 1.16
C GLY A 17 -0.04 -11.72 0.91
N PRO A 18 0.51 -12.33 -0.18
CA PRO A 18 0.14 -13.68 -0.57
C PRO A 18 0.58 -14.77 0.40
N ASP A 19 1.58 -14.50 1.24
CA ASP A 19 2.03 -15.43 2.28
C ASP A 19 1.09 -15.46 3.49
N THR A 20 0.37 -14.37 3.73
CA THR A 20 -0.61 -14.27 4.82
C THR A 20 -1.99 -14.73 4.37
N GLU A 21 -2.40 -14.32 3.18
CA GLU A 21 -3.70 -14.65 2.60
C GLU A 21 -3.52 -14.90 1.11
N GLN A 22 -3.75 -16.13 0.67
CA GLN A 22 -3.54 -16.51 -0.73
C GLN A 22 -4.33 -15.63 -1.69
N TRP A 23 -3.70 -15.29 -2.81
CA TRP A 23 -4.31 -14.46 -3.85
C TRP A 23 -4.86 -15.33 -4.98
N ASP A 24 -6.04 -14.95 -5.47
CA ASP A 24 -6.60 -15.48 -6.71
C ASP A 24 -6.46 -14.39 -7.78
N LEU A 25 -5.41 -14.51 -8.60
CA LEU A 25 -5.09 -13.49 -9.61
C LEU A 25 -6.19 -13.34 -10.65
N ILE A 26 -6.86 -14.42 -11.01
CA ILE A 26 -7.94 -14.39 -11.99
C ILE A 26 -9.11 -13.57 -11.42
N SER A 27 -9.51 -13.85 -10.18
CA SER A 27 -10.58 -13.09 -9.51
C SER A 27 -10.21 -11.62 -9.35
N LEU A 28 -8.95 -11.30 -9.02
CA LEU A 28 -8.49 -9.92 -8.94
C LEU A 28 -8.64 -9.22 -10.27
N ARG A 29 -8.18 -9.86 -11.34
CA ARG A 29 -8.23 -9.30 -12.68
C ARG A 29 -9.68 -9.07 -13.15
N GLU A 30 -10.55 -10.05 -12.91
CA GLU A 30 -11.98 -9.94 -13.23
C GLU A 30 -12.66 -8.82 -12.42
N GLY A 31 -12.19 -8.56 -11.21
CA GLY A 31 -12.68 -7.48 -10.35
C GLY A 31 -12.14 -6.10 -10.69
N GLY A 32 -11.37 -5.97 -11.79
CA GLY A 32 -10.87 -4.67 -12.24
C GLY A 32 -9.46 -4.31 -11.76
N ILE A 33 -8.79 -5.21 -11.05
CA ILE A 33 -7.41 -4.98 -10.60
C ILE A 33 -6.47 -5.13 -11.79
N GLY A 34 -5.77 -4.06 -12.12
CA GLY A 34 -4.79 -4.05 -13.20
C GLY A 34 -3.37 -3.81 -12.72
N ALA A 35 -3.16 -3.57 -11.43
CA ALA A 35 -1.83 -3.32 -10.88
C ALA A 35 -1.72 -3.74 -9.42
N ILE A 36 -0.53 -4.20 -9.03
CA ILE A 36 -0.20 -4.55 -7.65
C ILE A 36 1.08 -3.83 -7.27
N LEU A 37 1.06 -3.20 -6.11
CA LEU A 37 2.18 -2.47 -5.53
C LEU A 37 2.58 -3.16 -4.22
N SER A 38 3.80 -3.70 -4.18
CA SER A 38 4.38 -4.25 -2.96
C SER A 38 5.20 -3.18 -2.25
N VAL A 39 4.78 -2.78 -1.05
CA VAL A 39 5.55 -1.87 -0.20
C VAL A 39 6.33 -2.64 0.87
N ASN A 40 6.12 -3.92 0.93
CA ASN A 40 6.91 -4.93 1.64
C ASN A 40 6.46 -6.30 1.15
N ASP A 41 7.25 -7.34 1.47
CA ASP A 41 6.89 -8.73 1.17
C ASP A 41 6.78 -9.04 -0.34
N GLY A 42 7.45 -8.24 -1.17
CA GLY A 42 7.42 -8.39 -2.62
C GLY A 42 8.06 -9.68 -3.12
N ARG A 43 8.95 -10.29 -2.33
CA ARG A 43 9.58 -11.58 -2.68
C ARG A 43 8.56 -12.72 -2.80
N MET A 44 7.37 -12.55 -2.20
CA MET A 44 6.29 -13.53 -2.26
C MET A 44 5.45 -13.39 -3.53
N CYS A 45 5.76 -12.41 -4.36
CA CYS A 45 5.09 -12.17 -5.63
C CYS A 45 6.00 -12.59 -6.78
N ASP A 46 5.45 -13.33 -7.74
CA ASP A 46 6.17 -13.66 -8.97
C ASP A 46 5.80 -12.65 -10.06
N PRO A 47 6.72 -11.73 -10.42
CA PRO A 47 6.42 -10.71 -11.43
C PRO A 47 6.00 -11.29 -12.78
N LYS A 48 6.54 -12.44 -13.15
CA LYS A 48 6.20 -13.09 -14.43
C LYS A 48 4.77 -13.62 -14.42
N GLU A 49 4.36 -14.22 -13.30
CA GLU A 49 2.99 -14.69 -13.14
C GLU A 49 2.00 -13.53 -13.18
N LEU A 50 2.29 -12.43 -12.48
CA LEU A 50 1.45 -11.24 -12.50
C LEU A 50 1.33 -10.69 -13.93
N GLN A 51 2.46 -10.55 -14.62
CA GLN A 51 2.47 -10.07 -15.99
C GLN A 51 1.67 -10.98 -16.93
N SER A 52 1.76 -12.30 -16.74
CA SER A 52 1.01 -13.26 -17.56
C SER A 52 -0.50 -13.11 -17.41
N GLN A 53 -0.95 -12.59 -16.26
CA GLN A 53 -2.35 -12.30 -16.00
C GLN A 53 -2.76 -10.86 -16.37
N GLY A 54 -1.85 -10.10 -16.99
CA GLY A 54 -2.13 -8.72 -17.39
C GLY A 54 -2.12 -7.75 -16.23
N ILE A 55 -1.43 -8.06 -15.14
CA ILE A 55 -1.31 -7.21 -13.96
C ILE A 55 0.06 -6.55 -13.95
N ASN A 56 0.10 -5.23 -13.95
CA ASN A 56 1.34 -4.46 -13.82
C ASN A 56 1.83 -4.52 -12.38
N TYR A 57 3.15 -4.53 -12.19
CA TYR A 57 3.72 -4.77 -10.87
C TYR A 57 4.87 -3.83 -10.57
N LEU A 58 4.91 -3.32 -9.33
CA LEU A 58 6.05 -2.59 -8.79
C LEU A 58 6.28 -3.02 -7.34
N CYS A 59 7.55 -3.19 -6.99
CA CYS A 59 7.97 -3.42 -5.61
C CYS A 59 8.86 -2.25 -5.16
N THR A 60 8.41 -1.52 -4.14
CA THR A 60 9.17 -0.42 -3.51
C THR A 60 9.19 -0.67 -2.00
N PRO A 61 10.13 -1.51 -1.52
CA PRO A 61 10.11 -1.89 -0.10
C PRO A 61 10.33 -0.68 0.82
N PHE A 62 9.52 -0.61 1.89
CA PHE A 62 9.64 0.45 2.89
C PHE A 62 10.63 0.07 3.98
N SER A 63 10.37 -1.03 4.69
CA SER A 63 11.22 -1.50 5.79
C SER A 63 10.94 -2.97 6.03
N ASP A 64 12.00 -3.74 6.30
CA ASP A 64 11.88 -5.18 6.57
C ASP A 64 11.61 -5.52 8.04
N TYR A 65 11.76 -4.55 8.93
CA TYR A 65 11.60 -4.79 10.36
C TYR A 65 10.14 -4.68 10.79
N ALA A 66 9.73 -5.56 11.69
CA ALA A 66 8.37 -5.55 12.22
C ALA A 66 8.07 -4.23 12.95
N SER A 67 9.02 -3.78 13.78
CA SER A 67 8.95 -2.48 14.46
C SER A 67 9.87 -1.48 13.79
N PRO A 68 9.49 -0.21 13.71
CA PRO A 68 10.37 0.81 13.15
C PRO A 68 11.64 0.98 13.99
N ILE A 69 12.77 1.14 13.30
CA ILE A 69 14.05 1.43 13.93
C ILE A 69 14.63 2.73 13.36
N PRO A 70 15.57 3.37 14.06
CA PRO A 70 16.19 4.60 13.55
C PRO A 70 16.76 4.43 12.15
N GLY A 71 16.44 5.37 11.25
CA GLY A 71 16.87 5.33 9.85
C GLY A 71 15.81 4.79 8.89
N ASN A 72 14.79 4.08 9.37
CA ASN A 72 13.73 3.54 8.51
C ASN A 72 12.92 4.65 7.84
N GLU A 73 12.78 5.82 8.48
CA GLU A 73 12.07 6.96 7.90
C GLU A 73 12.68 7.39 6.57
N LYS A 74 13.99 7.30 6.42
CA LYS A 74 14.67 7.64 5.17
C LYS A 74 14.34 6.67 4.04
N ILE A 75 14.24 5.39 4.37
CA ILE A 75 13.86 4.35 3.41
C ILE A 75 12.43 4.62 2.90
N CYS A 76 11.52 4.89 3.82
CA CYS A 76 10.13 5.18 3.48
C CYS A 76 10.02 6.45 2.64
N LEU A 77 10.69 7.53 3.05
CA LEU A 77 10.65 8.81 2.33
C LEU A 77 11.20 8.68 0.90
N ALA A 78 12.19 7.83 0.68
CA ALA A 78 12.72 7.58 -0.66
C ALA A 78 11.76 6.74 -1.51
N ALA A 79 11.05 5.79 -0.91
CA ALA A 79 10.16 4.86 -1.63
C ALA A 79 8.78 5.46 -1.94
N LEU A 80 8.25 6.31 -1.08
CA LEU A 80 6.89 6.84 -1.20
C LEU A 80 6.60 7.55 -2.52
N PRO A 81 7.46 8.46 -3.03
CA PRO A 81 7.18 9.12 -4.31
C PRO A 81 7.10 8.16 -5.49
N LYS A 82 7.94 7.13 -5.52
CA LYS A 82 7.93 6.12 -6.59
C LYS A 82 6.66 5.29 -6.54
N ALA A 83 6.27 4.85 -5.35
CA ALA A 83 5.04 4.11 -5.14
C ALA A 83 3.82 4.93 -5.56
N TYR A 84 3.80 6.20 -5.18
CA TYR A 84 2.71 7.12 -5.53
C TYR A 84 2.60 7.30 -7.04
N ALA A 85 3.72 7.55 -7.72
CA ALA A 85 3.73 7.76 -9.17
C ALA A 85 3.18 6.52 -9.91
N PHE A 86 3.57 5.33 -9.46
CA PHE A 86 3.08 4.09 -10.04
C PHE A 86 1.56 3.95 -9.86
N ALA A 87 1.07 4.09 -8.64
CA ALA A 87 -0.35 3.94 -8.35
C ALA A 87 -1.19 4.97 -9.10
N LYS A 88 -0.77 6.23 -9.09
CA LYS A 88 -1.46 7.30 -9.79
C LYS A 88 -1.54 7.02 -11.29
N ASN A 89 -0.43 6.62 -11.90
CA ASN A 89 -0.39 6.31 -13.33
C ASN A 89 -1.31 5.15 -13.68
N GLU A 90 -1.35 4.11 -12.87
CA GLU A 90 -2.21 2.95 -13.11
C GLU A 90 -3.70 3.31 -12.97
N ILE A 91 -4.03 4.13 -11.99
CA ILE A 91 -5.40 4.62 -11.80
C ILE A 91 -5.84 5.48 -13.00
N GLU A 92 -4.96 6.32 -13.51
CA GLU A 92 -5.24 7.16 -14.68
C GLU A 92 -5.49 6.31 -15.93
N LYS A 93 -4.92 5.11 -16.02
CA LYS A 93 -5.19 4.15 -17.09
C LYS A 93 -6.52 3.41 -16.91
N GLY A 94 -7.21 3.63 -15.81
CA GLY A 94 -8.46 2.93 -15.48
C GLY A 94 -8.30 1.64 -14.73
N HIS A 95 -7.11 1.36 -14.20
CA HIS A 95 -6.84 0.15 -13.44
C HIS A 95 -7.13 0.34 -11.95
N GLY A 96 -7.71 -0.68 -11.31
CA GLY A 96 -7.71 -0.78 -9.87
C GLY A 96 -6.32 -1.20 -9.40
N VAL A 97 -5.85 -0.62 -8.30
CA VAL A 97 -4.53 -0.88 -7.73
C VAL A 97 -4.67 -1.50 -6.36
N ILE A 98 -3.98 -2.60 -6.13
CA ILE A 98 -3.84 -3.19 -4.79
C ILE A 98 -2.46 -2.87 -4.25
N VAL A 99 -2.43 -2.38 -3.00
CA VAL A 99 -1.21 -2.18 -2.23
C VAL A 99 -1.15 -3.24 -1.13
N HIS A 100 0.00 -3.84 -0.94
CA HIS A 100 0.16 -4.81 0.14
C HIS A 100 1.53 -4.71 0.82
N CYS A 101 1.56 -5.21 2.03
CA CYS A 101 2.75 -5.63 2.76
C CYS A 101 2.46 -7.05 3.26
N SER A 102 2.98 -7.50 4.40
CA SER A 102 2.64 -8.83 4.90
C SER A 102 1.20 -8.89 5.42
N ALA A 103 0.87 -8.07 6.42
CA ALA A 103 -0.46 -8.05 7.04
C ALA A 103 -1.45 -7.08 6.40
N GLY A 104 -0.99 -6.20 5.52
CA GLY A 104 -1.85 -5.19 4.90
C GLY A 104 -2.34 -4.15 5.89
N LYS A 105 -1.51 -3.73 6.85
CA LYS A 105 -1.96 -2.76 7.86
C LYS A 105 -1.02 -1.57 8.05
N ASP A 106 0.24 -1.77 8.40
CA ASP A 106 1.10 -0.63 8.80
C ASP A 106 1.79 0.04 7.62
N ARG A 107 2.61 -0.69 6.86
CA ARG A 107 3.28 -0.15 5.67
C ARG A 107 2.27 0.19 4.58
N THR A 108 1.30 -0.68 4.39
CA THR A 108 0.18 -0.44 3.48
C THR A 108 -0.58 0.81 3.92
N GLY A 109 -0.88 0.94 5.21
CA GLY A 109 -1.54 2.12 5.75
C GLY A 109 -0.74 3.39 5.55
N LEU A 110 0.57 3.33 5.72
CA LEU A 110 1.46 4.47 5.48
C LEU A 110 1.36 4.94 4.03
N PHE A 111 1.45 4.02 3.07
CA PHE A 111 1.32 4.39 1.67
C PHE A 111 -0.06 4.97 1.36
N LEU A 112 -1.13 4.34 1.84
CA LEU A 112 -2.50 4.81 1.59
C LEU A 112 -2.71 6.22 2.15
N SER A 113 -2.17 6.49 3.34
CA SER A 113 -2.22 7.83 3.94
C SER A 113 -1.47 8.85 3.08
N TYR A 114 -0.27 8.50 2.65
CA TYR A 114 0.53 9.36 1.76
C TYR A 114 -0.22 9.67 0.47
N PHE A 115 -0.87 8.66 -0.12
CA PHE A 115 -1.66 8.85 -1.34
C PHE A 115 -2.76 9.89 -1.13
N LEU A 116 -3.50 9.81 -0.02
CA LEU A 116 -4.55 10.78 0.29
C LEU A 116 -4.00 12.19 0.51
N ILE A 117 -2.85 12.32 1.15
CA ILE A 117 -2.20 13.61 1.34
C ILE A 117 -1.88 14.24 0.00
N GLN A 118 -1.29 13.47 -0.91
CA GLN A 118 -0.91 13.97 -2.23
C GLN A 118 -2.12 14.32 -3.10
N GLN A 119 -3.18 13.52 -3.04
CA GLN A 119 -4.36 13.71 -3.87
C GLN A 119 -5.33 14.75 -3.33
N ASN A 120 -5.52 14.79 -2.01
CA ASN A 120 -6.61 15.55 -1.40
C ASN A 120 -6.12 16.66 -0.46
N GLY A 121 -4.80 16.78 -0.23
CA GLY A 121 -4.26 17.81 0.65
C GLY A 121 -4.61 17.62 2.12
N LEU A 122 -4.91 16.39 2.53
CA LEU A 122 -5.23 16.11 3.94
C LEU A 122 -3.99 16.29 4.82
N SER A 123 -4.20 16.58 6.09
CA SER A 123 -3.12 16.49 7.08
C SER A 123 -2.76 15.02 7.32
N PRO A 124 -1.56 14.72 7.84
CA PRO A 124 -1.21 13.36 8.22
C PRO A 124 -2.24 12.68 9.12
N LYS A 125 -2.72 13.37 10.14
CA LYS A 125 -3.74 12.82 11.05
C LYS A 125 -5.05 12.51 10.34
N GLU A 126 -5.52 13.43 9.50
CA GLU A 126 -6.74 13.23 8.73
C GLU A 126 -6.61 12.04 7.78
N ALA A 127 -5.46 11.92 7.09
CA ALA A 127 -5.21 10.81 6.18
C ALA A 127 -5.17 9.47 6.91
N MET A 128 -4.48 9.41 8.05
CA MET A 128 -4.40 8.20 8.86
C MET A 128 -5.77 7.79 9.41
N GLN A 129 -6.59 8.75 9.80
CA GLN A 129 -7.96 8.48 10.25
C GLN A 129 -8.82 7.90 9.11
N ALA A 130 -8.69 8.45 7.90
CA ALA A 130 -9.41 7.94 6.74
C ALA A 130 -9.03 6.48 6.44
N VAL A 131 -7.75 6.15 6.55
CA VAL A 131 -7.28 4.77 6.38
C VAL A 131 -7.85 3.86 7.47
N ARG A 132 -7.87 4.30 8.73
CA ARG A 132 -8.44 3.50 9.82
C ARG A 132 -9.93 3.22 9.65
N LYS A 133 -10.66 4.07 8.95
CA LYS A 133 -12.09 3.81 8.68
C LYS A 133 -12.28 2.57 7.83
N VAL A 134 -11.38 2.29 6.90
CA VAL A 134 -11.46 1.13 6.02
C VAL A 134 -10.58 -0.04 6.49
N ARG A 135 -9.61 0.25 7.36
CA ARG A 135 -8.73 -0.76 7.95
C ARG A 135 -8.50 -0.43 9.43
N PRO A 136 -9.43 -0.80 10.33
CA PRO A 136 -9.35 -0.39 11.75
C PRO A 136 -8.07 -0.79 12.47
N ILE A 137 -7.40 -1.87 12.03
CA ILE A 137 -6.16 -2.33 12.65
C ILE A 137 -4.89 -1.67 12.06
N ALA A 138 -5.04 -0.71 11.14
CA ALA A 138 -3.90 0.02 10.58
C ALA A 138 -3.16 0.77 11.70
N PHE A 139 -1.82 0.74 11.64
CA PHE A 139 -0.92 1.42 12.58
C PHE A 139 -1.00 0.87 14.01
N THR A 140 -1.42 -0.39 14.18
CA THR A 140 -1.54 -0.99 15.51
C THR A 140 -0.30 -1.75 15.97
N ALA A 141 0.62 -2.09 15.07
CA ALA A 141 1.88 -2.71 15.50
C ALA A 141 2.68 -1.68 16.31
N TRP A 142 3.45 -2.19 17.28
CA TRP A 142 4.19 -1.35 18.22
C TRP A 142 5.07 -0.32 17.49
N GLY A 143 4.91 0.95 17.86
CA GLY A 143 5.68 2.06 17.32
C GLY A 143 5.20 2.59 15.96
N TRP A 144 4.29 1.90 15.27
CA TRP A 144 3.90 2.28 13.91
C TRP A 144 3.04 3.54 13.82
N GLY A 145 2.17 3.79 14.80
CA GLY A 145 1.37 5.01 14.78
C GLY A 145 2.23 6.28 14.76
N PRO A 146 3.09 6.47 15.78
CA PRO A 146 4.00 7.62 15.81
C PRO A 146 4.99 7.64 14.64
N PHE A 147 5.49 6.50 14.22
CA PHE A 147 6.43 6.42 13.09
C PHE A 147 5.77 6.87 11.78
N ALA A 148 4.57 6.37 11.49
CA ALA A 148 3.84 6.76 10.29
C ALA A 148 3.58 8.27 10.26
N GLU A 149 3.15 8.83 11.39
CA GLU A 149 2.92 10.27 11.50
C GLU A 149 4.21 11.06 11.25
N LEU A 150 5.33 10.62 11.82
CA LEU A 150 6.64 11.25 11.60
C LEU A 150 7.03 11.24 10.12
N VAL A 151 6.91 10.10 9.45
CA VAL A 151 7.24 9.98 8.03
C VAL A 151 6.34 10.90 7.19
N LEU A 152 5.05 10.89 7.45
CA LEU A 152 4.10 11.72 6.71
C LEU A 152 4.34 13.21 6.91
N GLU A 153 4.61 13.65 8.15
CA GLU A 153 4.98 15.04 8.43
C GLU A 153 6.26 15.43 7.69
N SER A 154 7.24 14.55 7.67
CA SER A 154 8.52 14.80 6.99
C SER A 154 8.39 14.84 5.47
N SER A 155 7.33 14.27 4.92
CA SER A 155 7.08 14.23 3.48
C SER A 155 6.41 15.50 2.93
N LEU A 156 5.96 16.37 3.81
CA LEU A 156 5.22 17.59 3.42
C LEU A 156 6.11 18.64 2.78
#